data_71556ec881d22b7824bdc7e6162d90be
#
_entry.id   71556ec881d22b7824bdc7e6162d90be
#
_cell.length_a   1.000
_cell.length_b   1.000
_cell.length_c   1.000
_cell.angle_alpha   90.00
_cell.angle_beta   90.00
_cell.angle_gamma   90.00
#
_symmetry.space_group_name_H-M   'P 1'
#
loop_
_entity.id
_entity.type
_entity.pdbx_description
1 polymer ?
#
loop_
_entity_poly.entity_id
_entity_poly.type
_entity_poly.pdbx_seq_one_letter_code
_entity_poly.pdbx_strand_id
1 'polypeptide(L)'
;MTTPLSLAVVGHTNTGKTSLLRTLLRDSTFGEVKNAPSTTRHVEEALINDGDDSLVYLYDTPGLEDAGGVLDWLETHTSARDDGIERIQQFLSSHEAHHEFNQEAKVLRQVMQSDMAMYVIDAREPVLDKYKDELTILSWCAKPIMPVFNFTQNQDLTAWTNMLARRNLHVYAGFDTVAFDFEGEIRLWDNLATMLPKRDILDRLINMRRREWQRLDTEARREIADFLLDAAAFTQEIAENDDPAPTLEVMQSEIRQLERQMQQRLFTLYRFYHDEVGSDSTWMPKAFKQDPFDSELLKHYGIRTGTGATAGALIGLGLDIATLGGSLGLGTAIGGLLGGILPNAQDITDKINGRQTLHTDPETLTLLAARELDLLHVLQTRGHAAQSHIELKERKAPWNAAKLPSELNKARSNRKWSSLNTHQPEASRNERAAYVATLSKKLKA
;
A
#
# COMPACT_ATOMS: atom_id res chain seq x y z
N MET A 1 22.07 -0.02 26.48
CA MET A 1 21.46 -0.59 25.26
C MET A 1 20.49 -1.66 25.72
N THR A 2 19.22 -1.54 25.38
CA THR A 2 18.21 -2.59 25.64
C THR A 2 18.50 -3.77 24.71
N THR A 3 18.50 -5.00 25.22
CA THR A 3 18.67 -6.20 24.40
C THR A 3 17.49 -6.32 23.44
N PRO A 4 17.69 -6.43 22.13
CA PRO A 4 16.61 -6.58 21.17
C PRO A 4 15.69 -7.75 21.52
N LEU A 5 14.43 -7.67 21.10
CA LEU A 5 13.46 -8.75 21.23
C LEU A 5 13.67 -9.77 20.11
N SER A 6 13.58 -11.06 20.43
CA SER A 6 13.69 -12.14 19.45
C SER A 6 12.37 -12.93 19.33
N LEU A 7 11.83 -13.04 18.11
CA LEU A 7 10.54 -13.67 17.81
C LEU A 7 10.71 -14.78 16.78
N ALA A 8 10.34 -16.01 17.11
CA ALA A 8 10.26 -17.10 16.15
C ALA A 8 8.89 -17.09 15.46
N VAL A 9 8.86 -17.08 14.12
CA VAL A 9 7.63 -17.21 13.33
C VAL A 9 7.46 -18.67 12.94
N VAL A 10 6.48 -19.31 13.53
CA VAL A 10 6.27 -20.77 13.45
C VAL A 10 4.86 -21.11 12.97
N GLY A 11 4.63 -22.36 12.59
CA GLY A 11 3.33 -22.87 12.15
C GLY A 11 3.47 -23.85 11.01
N HIS A 12 2.35 -24.39 10.56
CA HIS A 12 2.32 -25.40 9.50
C HIS A 12 2.87 -24.84 8.17
N THR A 13 3.21 -25.76 7.25
CA THR A 13 3.61 -25.38 5.88
C THR A 13 2.48 -24.61 5.19
N ASN A 14 2.83 -23.61 4.41
CA ASN A 14 1.92 -22.75 3.61
C ASN A 14 0.92 -21.87 4.41
N THR A 15 1.08 -21.71 5.72
CA THR A 15 0.26 -20.76 6.51
C THR A 15 0.60 -19.28 6.26
N GLY A 16 1.66 -19.02 5.49
CA GLY A 16 2.07 -17.67 5.12
C GLY A 16 3.06 -17.00 6.09
N LYS A 17 3.92 -17.79 6.75
CA LYS A 17 4.98 -17.29 7.66
C LYS A 17 5.89 -16.27 6.99
N THR A 18 6.51 -16.65 5.86
CA THR A 18 7.37 -15.74 5.06
C THR A 18 6.58 -14.55 4.52
N SER A 19 5.30 -14.74 4.17
CA SER A 19 4.42 -13.65 3.74
C SER A 19 4.14 -12.65 4.86
N LEU A 20 3.94 -13.15 6.09
CA LEU A 20 3.82 -12.32 7.29
C LEU A 20 5.07 -11.46 7.48
N LEU A 21 6.24 -12.07 7.42
CA LEU A 21 7.52 -11.36 7.55
C LEU A 21 7.72 -10.31 6.46
N ARG A 22 7.48 -10.64 5.20
CA ARG A 22 7.53 -9.67 4.09
C ARG A 22 6.68 -8.44 4.36
N THR A 23 5.47 -8.65 4.86
CA THR A 23 4.54 -7.57 5.14
C THR A 23 4.98 -6.73 6.34
N LEU A 24 5.45 -7.35 7.44
CA LEU A 24 5.97 -6.66 8.62
C LEU A 24 7.27 -5.90 8.32
N LEU A 25 8.13 -6.44 7.46
CA LEU A 25 9.38 -5.81 7.03
C LEU A 25 9.14 -4.75 5.95
N ARG A 26 7.97 -4.79 5.28
CA ARG A 26 7.70 -4.01 4.05
C ARG A 26 8.78 -4.28 3.00
N ASP A 27 9.10 -5.56 2.82
CA ASP A 27 10.12 -6.04 1.90
C ASP A 27 9.61 -7.28 1.16
N SER A 28 9.25 -7.10 -0.11
CA SER A 28 8.78 -8.20 -0.98
C SER A 28 9.88 -9.19 -1.37
N THR A 29 11.15 -8.83 -1.15
CA THR A 29 12.30 -9.67 -1.55
C THR A 29 12.75 -10.64 -0.46
N PHE A 30 12.31 -10.44 0.79
CA PHE A 30 12.69 -11.32 1.90
C PHE A 30 12.22 -12.76 1.67
N GLY A 31 13.11 -13.72 1.81
CA GLY A 31 12.85 -15.15 1.67
C GLY A 31 12.37 -15.58 0.27
N GLU A 32 12.12 -16.86 0.07
CA GLU A 32 11.51 -17.41 -1.16
C GLU A 32 10.03 -17.72 -0.95
N VAL A 33 9.11 -17.07 -1.71
CA VAL A 33 7.70 -17.44 -1.76
C VAL A 33 7.42 -18.19 -3.07
N LYS A 34 7.31 -19.51 -2.97
CA LYS A 34 6.87 -20.38 -4.08
C LYS A 34 5.57 -21.09 -3.68
N ASN A 35 4.69 -21.33 -4.62
CA ASN A 35 3.48 -22.15 -4.41
C ASN A 35 3.80 -23.66 -4.32
N ALA A 36 4.88 -24.00 -3.61
CA ALA A 36 5.33 -25.37 -3.41
C ALA A 36 5.47 -25.62 -1.89
N PRO A 37 5.06 -26.80 -1.39
CA PRO A 37 5.27 -27.19 0.00
C PRO A 37 6.73 -27.09 0.41
N SER A 38 7.01 -26.76 1.67
CA SER A 38 8.36 -26.73 2.28
C SER A 38 9.36 -25.82 1.57
N THR A 39 8.96 -24.59 1.24
CA THR A 39 9.84 -23.63 0.55
C THR A 39 11.00 -23.17 1.45
N THR A 40 10.74 -22.92 2.73
CA THR A 40 11.76 -22.49 3.71
C THR A 40 12.39 -23.73 4.36
N ARG A 41 13.63 -24.02 4.02
CA ARG A 41 14.39 -25.18 4.56
C ARG A 41 15.37 -24.80 5.66
N HIS A 42 15.64 -23.53 5.85
CA HIS A 42 16.55 -22.99 6.85
C HIS A 42 15.84 -21.89 7.63
N VAL A 43 16.32 -21.61 8.83
CA VAL A 43 15.86 -20.44 9.59
C VAL A 43 16.52 -19.22 8.99
N GLU A 44 15.72 -18.22 8.60
CA GLU A 44 16.18 -16.94 8.07
C GLU A 44 15.91 -15.84 9.09
N GLU A 45 16.89 -14.94 9.27
CA GLU A 45 16.79 -13.83 10.22
C GLU A 45 16.44 -12.53 9.49
N ALA A 46 15.55 -11.77 10.07
CA ALA A 46 15.24 -10.41 9.68
C ALA A 46 15.27 -9.47 10.88
N LEU A 47 15.58 -8.21 10.67
CA LEU A 47 15.78 -7.22 11.72
C LEU A 47 14.94 -5.98 11.49
N ILE A 48 14.21 -5.55 12.53
CA ILE A 48 13.54 -4.26 12.56
C ILE A 48 14.37 -3.30 13.41
N ASN A 49 14.82 -2.21 12.79
CA ASN A 49 15.64 -1.15 13.40
C ASN A 49 14.84 0.15 13.58
N ASP A 50 15.26 0.95 14.59
CA ASP A 50 14.91 2.37 14.71
C ASP A 50 16.22 3.18 14.64
N GLY A 51 16.58 3.64 13.44
CA GLY A 51 17.91 4.16 13.15
C GLY A 51 18.97 3.06 13.28
N ASP A 52 19.99 3.31 14.10
CA ASP A 52 21.09 2.35 14.35
C ASP A 52 20.75 1.34 15.47
N ASP A 53 19.62 1.51 16.15
CA ASP A 53 19.22 0.64 17.24
C ASP A 53 18.38 -0.55 16.72
N SER A 54 18.82 -1.78 17.01
CA SER A 54 18.08 -3.00 16.74
C SER A 54 16.95 -3.15 17.75
N LEU A 55 15.71 -3.28 17.28
CA LEU A 55 14.54 -3.46 18.13
C LEU A 55 14.08 -4.91 18.21
N VAL A 56 13.85 -5.55 17.05
CA VAL A 56 13.24 -6.87 16.99
C VAL A 56 13.94 -7.71 15.93
N TYR A 57 14.41 -8.89 16.34
CA TYR A 57 14.80 -9.98 15.45
C TYR A 57 13.59 -10.87 15.17
N LEU A 58 13.32 -11.11 13.90
CA LEU A 58 12.29 -12.01 13.41
C LEU A 58 12.95 -13.20 12.73
N TYR A 59 12.60 -14.41 13.15
CA TYR A 59 13.16 -15.63 12.58
C TYR A 59 12.08 -16.37 11.79
N ASP A 60 12.22 -16.42 10.46
CA ASP A 60 11.41 -17.28 9.60
C ASP A 60 11.84 -18.75 9.79
N THR A 61 10.90 -19.61 10.07
CA THR A 61 11.21 -21.03 10.31
C THR A 61 10.57 -21.91 9.24
N PRO A 62 11.14 -23.11 9.02
CA PRO A 62 10.45 -24.15 8.25
C PRO A 62 9.05 -24.44 8.78
N GLY A 63 8.19 -25.03 7.96
CA GLY A 63 6.90 -25.53 8.41
C GLY A 63 7.06 -26.73 9.34
N LEU A 64 6.19 -26.83 10.34
CA LEU A 64 6.01 -28.04 11.11
C LEU A 64 5.15 -29.00 10.27
N GLU A 65 5.76 -30.03 9.68
CA GLU A 65 5.05 -30.95 8.78
C GLU A 65 4.62 -32.23 9.50
N ASP A 66 5.48 -32.75 10.37
CA ASP A 66 5.23 -33.96 11.14
C ASP A 66 5.31 -33.72 12.65
N ALA A 67 4.47 -32.81 13.13
CA ALA A 67 4.34 -32.56 14.57
C ALA A 67 3.78 -33.79 15.32
N GLY A 68 2.93 -34.60 14.67
CA GLY A 68 2.39 -35.84 15.23
C GLY A 68 3.50 -36.86 15.50
N GLY A 69 4.38 -37.11 14.51
CA GLY A 69 5.52 -38.01 14.68
C GLY A 69 6.50 -37.55 15.78
N VAL A 70 6.76 -36.24 15.89
CA VAL A 70 7.55 -35.68 17.00
C VAL A 70 6.86 -35.93 18.34
N LEU A 71 5.54 -35.73 18.43
CA LEU A 71 4.78 -35.96 19.64
C LEU A 71 4.82 -37.43 20.08
N ASP A 72 4.60 -38.35 19.12
CA ASP A 72 4.71 -39.82 19.37
C ASP A 72 6.12 -40.21 19.84
N TRP A 73 7.16 -39.62 19.27
CA TRP A 73 8.53 -39.84 19.69
C TRP A 73 8.71 -39.38 21.15
N LEU A 74 8.24 -38.16 21.47
CA LEU A 74 8.34 -37.60 22.82
C LEU A 74 7.59 -38.45 23.86
N GLU A 75 6.39 -38.92 23.52
CA GLU A 75 5.59 -39.79 24.43
C GLU A 75 6.24 -41.15 24.65
N THR A 76 6.92 -41.68 23.63
CA THR A 76 7.54 -43.02 23.70
C THR A 76 8.91 -43.02 24.40
N HIS A 77 9.71 -41.95 24.18
CA HIS A 77 11.13 -41.95 24.59
C HIS A 77 11.43 -41.05 25.81
N THR A 78 10.45 -40.28 26.28
CA THR A 78 10.62 -39.42 27.46
C THR A 78 9.63 -39.79 28.55
N SER A 79 9.96 -39.44 29.82
CA SER A 79 9.06 -39.70 30.93
C SER A 79 7.91 -38.69 30.99
N ALA A 80 6.69 -39.14 31.27
CA ALA A 80 5.55 -38.26 31.53
C ALA A 80 5.72 -37.41 32.82
N ARG A 81 6.75 -37.69 33.63
CA ARG A 81 7.10 -36.92 34.84
C ARG A 81 8.11 -35.83 34.58
N ASP A 82 8.79 -35.86 33.41
CA ASP A 82 9.74 -34.83 33.02
C ASP A 82 8.98 -33.56 32.58
N ASP A 83 9.54 -32.41 32.89
CA ASP A 83 8.99 -31.16 32.41
C ASP A 83 9.04 -31.10 30.88
N GLY A 84 8.09 -30.38 30.23
CA GLY A 84 8.01 -30.29 28.78
C GLY A 84 9.33 -29.83 28.15
N ILE A 85 10.02 -28.87 28.77
CA ILE A 85 11.30 -28.36 28.28
C ILE A 85 12.40 -29.44 28.31
N GLU A 86 12.42 -30.30 29.31
CA GLU A 86 13.37 -31.41 29.41
C GLU A 86 13.12 -32.45 28.32
N ARG A 87 11.84 -32.75 28.06
CA ARG A 87 11.41 -33.65 26.97
C ARG A 87 11.86 -33.12 25.60
N ILE A 88 11.67 -31.83 25.35
CA ILE A 88 12.14 -31.20 24.10
C ILE A 88 13.67 -31.24 24.00
N GLN A 89 14.42 -31.00 25.08
CA GLN A 89 15.88 -31.09 25.10
C GLN A 89 16.38 -32.52 24.80
N GLN A 90 15.71 -33.52 25.34
CA GLN A 90 16.02 -34.94 25.05
C GLN A 90 15.80 -35.23 23.58
N PHE A 91 14.66 -34.79 22.99
CA PHE A 91 14.38 -34.93 21.57
C PHE A 91 15.46 -34.24 20.71
N LEU A 92 15.78 -32.99 21.01
CA LEU A 92 16.77 -32.21 20.21
C LEU A 92 18.17 -32.79 20.26
N SER A 93 18.47 -33.66 21.25
CA SER A 93 19.73 -34.38 21.38
C SER A 93 19.71 -35.77 20.71
N SER A 94 18.54 -36.19 20.21
CA SER A 94 18.35 -37.52 19.60
C SER A 94 18.90 -37.61 18.17
N HIS A 95 19.09 -38.84 17.71
CA HIS A 95 19.45 -39.10 16.32
C HIS A 95 18.35 -38.65 15.32
N GLU A 96 17.09 -38.91 15.69
CA GLU A 96 15.90 -38.62 14.88
C GLU A 96 15.75 -37.09 14.63
N ALA A 97 16.08 -36.27 15.62
CA ALA A 97 16.10 -34.81 15.50
C ALA A 97 17.15 -34.27 14.50
N HIS A 98 18.14 -35.09 14.14
CA HIS A 98 19.15 -34.73 13.14
C HIS A 98 18.88 -35.33 11.76
N HIS A 99 17.98 -36.29 11.64
CA HIS A 99 17.65 -37.02 10.44
C HIS A 99 16.18 -36.89 10.03
N GLU A 100 15.32 -37.69 10.63
CA GLU A 100 13.90 -37.81 10.26
C GLU A 100 13.13 -36.51 10.54
N PHE A 101 13.27 -35.94 11.75
CA PHE A 101 12.58 -34.71 12.19
C PHE A 101 13.48 -33.47 12.16
N ASN A 102 14.38 -33.41 11.18
CA ASN A 102 15.37 -32.31 11.12
C ASN A 102 14.71 -30.92 10.97
N GLN A 103 13.58 -30.84 10.27
CA GLN A 103 12.87 -29.56 10.07
C GLN A 103 12.21 -29.12 11.39
N GLU A 104 11.49 -30.02 12.04
CA GLU A 104 10.83 -29.78 13.33
C GLU A 104 11.86 -29.42 14.41
N ALA A 105 12.99 -30.10 14.44
CA ALA A 105 14.07 -29.81 15.37
C ALA A 105 14.66 -28.41 15.17
N LYS A 106 14.78 -27.91 13.93
CA LYS A 106 15.19 -26.52 13.65
C LYS A 106 14.20 -25.51 14.22
N VAL A 107 12.90 -25.77 14.02
CA VAL A 107 11.83 -24.92 14.56
C VAL A 107 11.89 -24.87 16.08
N LEU A 108 11.94 -26.03 16.72
CA LEU A 108 11.96 -26.12 18.19
C LEU A 108 13.23 -25.47 18.79
N ARG A 109 14.41 -25.66 18.19
CA ARG A 109 15.64 -24.97 18.59
C ARG A 109 15.48 -23.45 18.50
N GLN A 110 14.91 -22.95 17.41
CA GLN A 110 14.70 -21.52 17.25
C GLN A 110 13.71 -20.97 18.26
N VAL A 111 12.60 -21.67 18.54
CA VAL A 111 11.63 -21.27 19.56
C VAL A 111 12.29 -21.19 20.94
N MET A 112 13.08 -22.20 21.32
CA MET A 112 13.77 -22.20 22.63
C MET A 112 14.79 -21.06 22.77
N GLN A 113 15.40 -20.62 21.67
CA GLN A 113 16.37 -19.51 21.66
C GLN A 113 15.70 -18.13 21.58
N SER A 114 14.44 -18.07 21.18
CA SER A 114 13.68 -16.81 21.05
C SER A 114 13.00 -16.42 22.37
N ASP A 115 12.65 -15.15 22.51
CA ASP A 115 11.87 -14.65 23.64
C ASP A 115 10.42 -15.18 23.61
N MET A 116 9.83 -15.35 22.41
CA MET A 116 8.51 -15.96 22.19
C MET A 116 8.33 -16.46 20.76
N ALA A 117 7.21 -17.14 20.51
CA ALA A 117 6.79 -17.62 19.21
C ALA A 117 5.50 -16.92 18.73
N MET A 118 5.46 -16.51 17.46
CA MET A 118 4.25 -16.18 16.73
C MET A 118 3.81 -17.43 15.93
N TYR A 119 2.68 -18.02 16.32
CA TYR A 119 2.13 -19.19 15.65
C TYR A 119 1.16 -18.79 14.57
N VAL A 120 1.58 -18.88 13.30
CA VAL A 120 0.81 -18.44 12.14
C VAL A 120 -0.20 -19.50 11.72
N ILE A 121 -1.46 -19.10 11.65
CA ILE A 121 -2.61 -19.94 11.32
C ILE A 121 -3.20 -19.46 9.98
N ASP A 122 -3.43 -20.37 9.05
CA ASP A 122 -4.29 -20.09 7.89
C ASP A 122 -5.76 -20.15 8.33
N ALA A 123 -6.42 -19.00 8.39
CA ALA A 123 -7.81 -18.90 8.85
C ALA A 123 -8.82 -19.62 7.93
N ARG A 124 -8.42 -19.95 6.70
CA ARG A 124 -9.26 -20.69 5.73
C ARG A 124 -9.34 -22.19 6.02
N GLU A 125 -8.33 -22.71 6.76
CA GLU A 125 -8.26 -24.12 7.10
C GLU A 125 -9.14 -24.44 8.32
N PRO A 126 -9.82 -25.60 8.34
CA PRO A 126 -10.50 -26.06 9.54
C PRO A 126 -9.51 -26.48 10.62
N VAL A 127 -9.97 -26.53 11.86
CA VAL A 127 -9.17 -27.02 12.98
C VAL A 127 -8.95 -28.53 12.83
N LEU A 128 -7.71 -28.93 12.55
CA LEU A 128 -7.29 -30.33 12.41
C LEU A 128 -6.42 -30.77 13.58
N ASP A 129 -6.25 -32.10 13.77
CA ASP A 129 -5.46 -32.65 14.88
C ASP A 129 -3.98 -32.24 14.77
N LYS A 130 -3.42 -32.19 13.55
CA LYS A 130 -2.04 -31.72 13.33
C LYS A 130 -1.73 -30.38 14.01
N TYR A 131 -2.67 -29.42 13.98
CA TYR A 131 -2.49 -28.11 14.64
C TYR A 131 -2.53 -28.21 16.16
N LYS A 132 -3.27 -29.19 16.67
CA LYS A 132 -3.28 -29.47 18.11
C LYS A 132 -1.94 -30.04 18.56
N ASP A 133 -1.36 -30.92 17.75
CA ASP A 133 -0.06 -31.53 18.02
C ASP A 133 1.06 -30.49 17.94
N GLU A 134 1.05 -29.65 16.91
CA GLU A 134 1.97 -28.50 16.81
C GLU A 134 1.93 -27.60 18.06
N LEU A 135 0.75 -27.18 18.48
CA LEU A 135 0.61 -26.35 19.67
C LEU A 135 1.01 -27.08 20.96
N THR A 136 0.85 -28.40 21.02
CA THR A 136 1.28 -29.22 22.17
C THR A 136 2.80 -29.22 22.28
N ILE A 137 3.52 -29.57 21.22
CA ILE A 137 4.99 -29.58 21.25
C ILE A 137 5.58 -28.17 21.44
N LEU A 138 4.98 -27.14 20.84
CA LEU A 138 5.41 -25.76 21.05
C LEU A 138 5.21 -25.30 22.49
N SER A 139 4.12 -25.71 23.16
CA SER A 139 3.87 -25.37 24.56
C SER A 139 4.93 -25.94 25.49
N TRP A 140 5.54 -27.08 25.13
CA TRP A 140 6.61 -27.70 25.92
C TRP A 140 7.96 -26.98 25.80
N CYS A 141 8.10 -26.03 24.83
CA CYS A 141 9.29 -25.17 24.77
C CYS A 141 9.33 -24.12 25.90
N ALA A 142 8.29 -24.01 26.73
CA ALA A 142 8.17 -23.06 27.83
C ALA A 142 8.39 -21.58 27.39
N LYS A 143 7.94 -21.23 26.20
CA LYS A 143 7.95 -19.86 25.65
C LYS A 143 6.52 -19.37 25.44
N PRO A 144 6.26 -18.07 25.62
CA PRO A 144 4.97 -17.51 25.25
C PRO A 144 4.67 -17.75 23.76
N ILE A 145 3.44 -18.12 23.45
CA ILE A 145 2.98 -18.36 22.09
C ILE A 145 1.83 -17.42 21.80
N MET A 146 1.93 -16.62 20.75
CA MET A 146 0.83 -15.80 20.25
C MET A 146 0.34 -16.35 18.92
N PRO A 147 -0.89 -16.86 18.82
CA PRO A 147 -1.52 -17.20 17.57
C PRO A 147 -1.75 -15.95 16.72
N VAL A 148 -1.42 -16.05 15.42
CA VAL A 148 -1.62 -15.00 14.43
C VAL A 148 -2.42 -15.59 13.27
N PHE A 149 -3.66 -15.14 13.10
CA PHE A 149 -4.53 -15.55 12.01
C PHE A 149 -4.18 -14.76 10.74
N ASN A 150 -3.81 -15.48 9.71
CA ASN A 150 -3.61 -14.97 8.36
C ASN A 150 -4.82 -15.30 7.48
N PHE A 151 -5.02 -14.58 6.36
CA PHE A 151 -6.13 -14.78 5.42
C PHE A 151 -7.51 -14.71 6.09
N THR A 152 -7.71 -13.70 6.93
CA THR A 152 -8.87 -13.57 7.81
C THR A 152 -10.15 -13.07 7.10
N GLN A 153 -10.05 -12.61 5.85
CA GLN A 153 -11.17 -12.02 5.11
C GLN A 153 -12.35 -13.01 5.00
N ASN A 154 -13.51 -12.61 5.53
CA ASN A 154 -14.75 -13.40 5.52
C ASN A 154 -14.66 -14.78 6.21
N GLN A 155 -13.72 -14.99 7.16
CA GLN A 155 -13.57 -16.24 7.88
C GLN A 155 -14.22 -16.19 9.25
N ASP A 156 -14.89 -17.29 9.64
CA ASP A 156 -15.37 -17.51 11.00
C ASP A 156 -14.28 -18.16 11.84
N LEU A 157 -13.74 -17.42 12.80
CA LEU A 157 -12.68 -17.87 13.67
C LEU A 157 -13.18 -18.60 14.92
N THR A 158 -14.47 -18.83 15.11
CA THR A 158 -15.08 -19.37 16.34
C THR A 158 -14.49 -20.74 16.71
N ALA A 159 -14.37 -21.65 15.74
CA ALA A 159 -13.79 -22.98 16.00
C ALA A 159 -12.32 -22.89 16.46
N TRP A 160 -11.54 -22.02 15.81
CA TRP A 160 -10.13 -21.79 16.17
C TRP A 160 -9.99 -21.16 17.55
N THR A 161 -10.71 -20.08 17.83
CA THR A 161 -10.63 -19.39 19.13
C THR A 161 -11.06 -20.29 20.30
N ASN A 162 -12.09 -21.14 20.08
CA ASN A 162 -12.48 -22.14 21.06
C ASN A 162 -11.39 -23.20 21.29
N MET A 163 -10.72 -23.65 20.24
CA MET A 163 -9.59 -24.59 20.36
C MET A 163 -8.42 -23.98 21.08
N LEU A 164 -8.05 -22.74 20.77
CA LEU A 164 -6.98 -21.98 21.41
C LEU A 164 -7.26 -21.73 22.89
N ALA A 165 -8.49 -21.34 23.25
CA ALA A 165 -8.91 -21.11 24.63
C ALA A 165 -8.76 -22.35 25.49
N ARG A 166 -9.06 -23.57 24.97
CA ARG A 166 -8.85 -24.85 25.67
C ARG A 166 -7.38 -25.16 25.96
N ARG A 167 -6.44 -24.41 25.31
CA ARG A 167 -4.98 -24.50 25.51
C ARG A 167 -4.42 -23.28 26.24
N ASN A 168 -5.28 -22.50 26.88
CA ASN A 168 -4.93 -21.26 27.59
C ASN A 168 -4.27 -20.21 26.70
N LEU A 169 -4.50 -20.25 25.38
CA LEU A 169 -4.04 -19.25 24.43
C LEU A 169 -5.18 -18.24 24.17
N HIS A 170 -5.26 -17.22 25.02
CA HIS A 170 -6.35 -16.22 24.98
C HIS A 170 -5.97 -14.93 24.25
N VAL A 171 -4.67 -14.69 24.06
CA VAL A 171 -4.16 -13.55 23.30
C VAL A 171 -3.81 -14.01 21.89
N TYR A 172 -4.47 -13.44 20.91
CA TYR A 172 -4.23 -13.71 19.48
C TYR A 172 -4.42 -12.44 18.67
N ALA A 173 -3.89 -12.40 17.43
CA ALA A 173 -4.06 -11.30 16.50
C ALA A 173 -4.57 -11.81 15.14
N GLY A 174 -5.37 -10.98 14.46
CA GLY A 174 -5.62 -11.13 13.03
C GLY A 174 -4.65 -10.23 12.27
N PHE A 175 -3.92 -10.78 11.31
CA PHE A 175 -3.01 -10.04 10.45
C PHE A 175 -3.02 -10.64 9.04
N ASP A 176 -3.77 -10.01 8.14
CA ASP A 176 -3.92 -10.50 6.77
C ASP A 176 -2.74 -9.99 5.91
N THR A 177 -2.00 -10.93 5.33
CA THR A 177 -0.82 -10.61 4.49
C THR A 177 -1.18 -10.21 3.07
N VAL A 178 -2.43 -10.37 2.67
CA VAL A 178 -2.97 -9.97 1.35
C VAL A 178 -3.69 -8.64 1.46
N ALA A 179 -4.62 -8.52 2.41
CA ALA A 179 -5.36 -7.29 2.71
C ALA A 179 -4.75 -6.61 3.94
N PHE A 180 -3.67 -5.86 3.73
CA PHE A 180 -2.94 -5.21 4.80
C PHE A 180 -3.78 -4.13 5.49
N ASP A 181 -3.82 -4.17 6.81
CA ASP A 181 -4.40 -3.15 7.68
C ASP A 181 -3.33 -2.64 8.65
N PHE A 182 -2.98 -1.37 8.56
CA PHE A 182 -1.97 -0.76 9.43
C PHE A 182 -2.36 -0.83 10.91
N GLU A 183 -3.64 -0.58 11.24
CA GLU A 183 -4.11 -0.72 12.62
C GLU A 183 -4.08 -2.18 13.09
N GLY A 184 -4.22 -3.14 12.16
CA GLY A 184 -4.00 -4.57 12.42
C GLY A 184 -2.55 -4.86 12.79
N GLU A 185 -1.57 -4.24 12.11
CA GLU A 185 -0.15 -4.33 12.49
C GLU A 185 0.09 -3.77 13.90
N ILE A 186 -0.48 -2.60 14.20
CA ILE A 186 -0.35 -1.99 15.53
C ILE A 186 -0.95 -2.88 16.61
N ARG A 187 -2.16 -3.44 16.39
CA ARG A 187 -2.79 -4.40 17.33
C ARG A 187 -1.96 -5.64 17.54
N LEU A 188 -1.28 -6.16 16.50
CA LEU A 188 -0.37 -7.30 16.63
C LEU A 188 0.76 -6.97 17.62
N TRP A 189 1.42 -5.83 17.46
CA TRP A 189 2.50 -5.39 18.34
C TRP A 189 2.01 -5.07 19.76
N ASP A 190 0.85 -4.44 19.91
CA ASP A 190 0.22 -4.18 21.21
C ASP A 190 -0.09 -5.50 21.96
N ASN A 191 -0.63 -6.51 21.27
CA ASN A 191 -0.91 -7.82 21.86
C ASN A 191 0.38 -8.51 22.32
N LEU A 192 1.45 -8.47 21.51
CA LEU A 192 2.78 -8.96 21.91
C LEU A 192 3.31 -8.25 23.18
N ALA A 193 3.10 -6.93 23.26
CA ALA A 193 3.52 -6.12 24.41
C ALA A 193 2.81 -6.52 25.71
N THR A 194 1.62 -7.11 25.65
CA THR A 194 0.92 -7.62 26.84
C THR A 194 1.50 -8.93 27.38
N MET A 195 2.21 -9.67 26.53
CA MET A 195 2.70 -11.02 26.86
C MET A 195 4.16 -11.04 27.34
N LEU A 196 4.89 -9.94 27.16
CA LEU A 196 6.33 -9.87 27.40
C LEU A 196 6.71 -8.79 28.41
N PRO A 197 7.73 -9.02 29.23
CA PRO A 197 8.24 -8.01 30.16
C PRO A 197 9.00 -6.88 29.46
N LYS A 198 9.39 -7.03 28.19
CA LYS A 198 10.12 -6.03 27.36
C LYS A 198 9.17 -5.08 26.62
N ARG A 199 8.17 -4.57 27.31
CA ARG A 199 7.13 -3.71 26.73
C ARG A 199 7.67 -2.43 26.11
N ASP A 200 8.71 -1.85 26.70
CA ASP A 200 9.35 -0.61 26.24
C ASP A 200 9.88 -0.69 24.78
N ILE A 201 10.40 -1.85 24.39
CA ILE A 201 10.89 -2.09 23.01
C ILE A 201 9.70 -2.07 22.03
N LEU A 202 8.61 -2.74 22.38
CA LEU A 202 7.42 -2.80 21.54
C LEU A 202 6.67 -1.46 21.48
N ASP A 203 6.60 -0.73 22.60
CA ASP A 203 6.06 0.64 22.61
C ASP A 203 6.90 1.57 21.70
N ARG A 204 8.23 1.43 21.70
CA ARG A 204 9.12 2.15 20.79
C ARG A 204 8.86 1.78 19.33
N LEU A 205 8.73 0.48 19.03
CA LEU A 205 8.41 -0.03 17.69
C LEU A 205 7.08 0.51 17.19
N ILE A 206 6.02 0.45 17.99
CA ILE A 206 4.69 0.97 17.67
C ILE A 206 4.75 2.46 17.33
N ASN A 207 5.42 3.25 18.19
CA ASN A 207 5.57 4.68 17.96
C ASN A 207 6.38 5.00 16.69
N MET A 208 7.43 4.22 16.41
CA MET A 208 8.20 4.33 15.17
C MET A 208 7.32 4.03 13.95
N ARG A 209 6.57 2.93 13.97
CA ARG A 209 5.66 2.53 12.89
C ARG A 209 4.59 3.58 12.61
N ARG A 210 3.97 4.15 13.65
CA ARG A 210 2.98 5.23 13.51
C ARG A 210 3.59 6.49 12.89
N ARG A 211 4.79 6.91 13.31
CA ARG A 211 5.48 8.07 12.72
C ARG A 211 5.83 7.81 11.25
N GLU A 212 6.36 6.63 10.95
CA GLU A 212 6.71 6.24 9.58
C GLU A 212 5.46 6.24 8.68
N TRP A 213 4.36 5.65 9.12
CA TRP A 213 3.10 5.60 8.37
C TRP A 213 2.53 6.98 8.06
N GLN A 214 2.52 7.87 9.06
CA GLN A 214 2.08 9.25 8.88
C GLN A 214 2.99 10.03 7.92
N ARG A 215 4.31 9.79 7.99
CA ARG A 215 5.26 10.39 7.07
C ARG A 215 5.01 9.92 5.63
N LEU A 216 4.85 8.62 5.42
CA LEU A 216 4.56 8.03 4.10
C LEU A 216 3.26 8.60 3.50
N ASP A 217 2.17 8.64 4.26
CA ASP A 217 0.90 9.23 3.81
C ASP A 217 1.03 10.71 3.44
N THR A 218 1.74 11.48 4.26
CA THR A 218 1.96 12.91 4.01
C THR A 218 2.81 13.15 2.77
N GLU A 219 3.86 12.36 2.58
CA GLU A 219 4.78 12.46 1.45
C GLU A 219 4.10 12.04 0.14
N ALA A 220 3.35 10.94 0.17
CA ALA A 220 2.57 10.47 -1.00
C ALA A 220 1.55 11.51 -1.46
N ARG A 221 0.77 12.10 -0.54
CA ARG A 221 -0.18 13.17 -0.89
C ARG A 221 0.49 14.43 -1.40
N ARG A 222 1.71 14.70 -0.93
CA ARG A 222 2.51 15.81 -1.45
C ARG A 222 2.96 15.55 -2.90
N GLU A 223 3.41 14.33 -3.22
CA GLU A 223 3.75 13.93 -4.59
C GLU A 223 2.54 14.05 -5.53
N ILE A 224 1.36 13.59 -5.09
CA ILE A 224 0.12 13.72 -5.85
C ILE A 224 -0.25 15.20 -6.05
N ALA A 225 -0.18 16.02 -5.01
CA ALA A 225 -0.48 17.44 -5.09
C ALA A 225 0.50 18.18 -6.02
N ASP A 226 1.78 17.83 -5.99
CA ASP A 226 2.82 18.38 -6.84
C ASP A 226 2.54 18.08 -8.31
N PHE A 227 2.22 16.81 -8.62
CA PHE A 227 1.80 16.37 -9.94
C PHE A 227 0.55 17.12 -10.45
N LEU A 228 -0.48 17.24 -9.61
CA LEU A 228 -1.73 17.91 -10.00
C LEU A 228 -1.53 19.40 -10.28
N LEU A 229 -0.69 20.09 -9.51
CA LEU A 229 -0.36 21.49 -9.76
C LEU A 229 0.47 21.66 -11.03
N ASP A 230 1.37 20.72 -11.31
CA ASP A 230 2.15 20.70 -12.54
C ASP A 230 1.26 20.52 -13.76
N ALA A 231 0.38 19.50 -13.75
CA ALA A 231 -0.58 19.26 -14.82
C ALA A 231 -1.59 20.41 -15.00
N ALA A 232 -2.02 21.06 -13.92
CA ALA A 232 -2.94 22.21 -13.97
C ALA A 232 -2.28 23.47 -14.56
N ALA A 233 -0.99 23.67 -14.29
CA ALA A 233 -0.24 24.82 -14.79
C ALA A 233 0.32 24.61 -16.20
N PHE A 234 0.28 23.39 -16.73
CA PHE A 234 0.76 23.08 -18.06
C PHE A 234 -0.12 23.71 -19.12
N THR A 235 0.50 24.46 -20.04
CA THR A 235 -0.18 25.16 -21.12
C THR A 235 0.61 25.09 -22.42
N GLN A 236 -0.12 25.09 -23.54
CA GLN A 236 0.46 25.23 -24.88
C GLN A 236 -0.27 26.31 -25.66
N GLU A 237 0.46 27.08 -26.49
CA GLU A 237 -0.08 28.14 -27.33
C GLU A 237 -0.15 27.64 -28.79
N ILE A 238 -1.29 27.89 -29.45
CA ILE A 238 -1.52 27.63 -30.87
C ILE A 238 -2.03 28.89 -31.57
N ALA A 239 -1.88 28.99 -32.88
CA ALA A 239 -2.53 30.06 -33.62
C ALA A 239 -4.06 29.84 -33.62
N GLU A 240 -4.84 30.94 -33.69
CA GLU A 240 -6.30 30.90 -33.56
C GLU A 240 -6.98 30.03 -34.63
N ASN A 241 -6.33 29.89 -35.79
CA ASN A 241 -6.85 29.12 -36.94
C ASN A 241 -6.21 27.73 -37.08
N ASP A 242 -5.30 27.35 -36.21
CA ASP A 242 -4.65 26.03 -36.25
C ASP A 242 -5.57 24.93 -35.68
N ASP A 243 -5.42 23.71 -36.21
CA ASP A 243 -6.06 22.54 -35.65
C ASP A 243 -5.42 22.22 -34.25
N PRO A 244 -6.19 22.24 -33.16
CA PRO A 244 -5.66 21.93 -31.82
C PRO A 244 -5.28 20.46 -31.63
N ALA A 245 -5.78 19.53 -32.46
CA ALA A 245 -5.66 18.10 -32.23
C ALA A 245 -4.20 17.62 -32.10
N PRO A 246 -3.23 18.01 -32.93
CA PRO A 246 -1.84 17.57 -32.77
C PRO A 246 -1.20 18.07 -31.47
N THR A 247 -1.48 19.33 -31.09
CA THR A 247 -0.96 19.89 -29.83
C THR A 247 -1.60 19.25 -28.62
N LEU A 248 -2.88 18.91 -28.69
CA LEU A 248 -3.60 18.16 -27.66
C LEU A 248 -2.97 16.79 -27.41
N GLU A 249 -2.64 16.06 -28.48
CA GLU A 249 -2.00 14.75 -28.38
C GLU A 249 -0.62 14.83 -27.70
N VAL A 250 0.17 15.85 -28.04
CA VAL A 250 1.46 16.13 -27.39
C VAL A 250 1.25 16.41 -25.89
N MET A 251 0.32 17.32 -25.55
CA MET A 251 0.03 17.66 -24.16
C MET A 251 -0.42 16.44 -23.34
N GLN A 252 -1.30 15.61 -23.91
CA GLN A 252 -1.73 14.37 -23.28
C GLN A 252 -0.56 13.41 -23.06
N SER A 253 0.35 13.29 -24.04
CA SER A 253 1.55 12.45 -23.94
C SER A 253 2.45 12.90 -22.79
N GLU A 254 2.69 14.20 -22.65
CA GLU A 254 3.50 14.78 -21.58
C GLU A 254 2.86 14.55 -20.19
N ILE A 255 1.54 14.74 -20.06
CA ILE A 255 0.83 14.49 -18.81
C ILE A 255 0.87 12.99 -18.44
N ARG A 256 0.71 12.07 -19.42
CA ARG A 256 0.86 10.61 -19.18
C ARG A 256 2.27 10.26 -18.68
N GLN A 257 3.29 10.91 -19.22
CA GLN A 257 4.66 10.70 -18.77
C GLN A 257 4.88 11.22 -17.35
N LEU A 258 4.35 12.40 -17.03
CA LEU A 258 4.40 13.00 -15.71
C LEU A 258 3.67 12.13 -14.67
N GLU A 259 2.47 11.62 -15.02
CA GLU A 259 1.69 10.69 -14.19
C GLU A 259 2.51 9.42 -13.88
N ARG A 260 3.08 8.76 -14.91
CA ARG A 260 3.92 7.57 -14.71
C ARG A 260 5.11 7.83 -13.80
N GLN A 261 5.79 8.96 -13.94
CA GLN A 261 6.93 9.32 -13.10
C GLN A 261 6.50 9.50 -11.63
N MET A 262 5.37 10.15 -11.39
CA MET A 262 4.82 10.32 -10.04
C MET A 262 4.39 8.97 -9.45
N GLN A 263 3.69 8.13 -10.20
CA GLN A 263 3.30 6.78 -9.76
C GLN A 263 4.53 5.93 -9.39
N GLN A 264 5.61 5.99 -10.18
CA GLN A 264 6.86 5.29 -9.86
C GLN A 264 7.46 5.78 -8.54
N ARG A 265 7.38 7.09 -8.24
CA ARG A 265 7.79 7.61 -6.92
C ARG A 265 6.93 7.07 -5.79
N LEU A 266 5.61 6.91 -5.98
CA LEU A 266 4.73 6.29 -5.00
C LEU A 266 5.08 4.81 -4.76
N PHE A 267 5.35 4.03 -5.80
CA PHE A 267 5.82 2.64 -5.66
C PHE A 267 7.12 2.58 -4.85
N THR A 268 8.08 3.43 -5.17
CA THR A 268 9.35 3.49 -4.45
C THR A 268 9.14 3.87 -2.98
N LEU A 269 8.27 4.84 -2.71
CA LEU A 269 7.95 5.31 -1.36
C LEU A 269 7.38 4.20 -0.48
N TYR A 270 6.47 3.37 -1.04
CA TYR A 270 5.87 2.22 -0.35
C TYR A 270 6.65 0.92 -0.53
N ARG A 271 7.87 0.96 -1.13
CA ARG A 271 8.79 -0.18 -1.30
C ARG A 271 8.23 -1.32 -2.17
N PHE A 272 7.44 -1.01 -3.17
CA PHE A 272 7.02 -1.96 -4.21
C PHE A 272 8.00 -1.89 -5.40
N TYR A 273 9.26 -2.29 -5.19
CA TYR A 273 10.37 -2.08 -6.14
C TYR A 273 10.29 -2.90 -7.43
N HIS A 274 9.53 -3.97 -7.43
CA HIS A 274 9.40 -4.86 -8.59
C HIS A 274 8.18 -4.55 -9.46
N ASP A 275 7.36 -3.59 -9.03
CA ASP A 275 6.16 -3.20 -9.75
C ASP A 275 6.48 -1.98 -10.61
N GLU A 276 6.50 -2.17 -11.95
CA GLU A 276 6.63 -1.09 -12.91
C GLU A 276 5.27 -0.59 -13.36
N VAL A 277 5.15 0.72 -13.51
CA VAL A 277 3.97 1.35 -14.07
C VAL A 277 3.83 0.96 -15.55
N GLY A 278 2.72 0.31 -15.90
CA GLY A 278 2.48 -0.16 -17.26
C GLY A 278 3.01 -1.56 -17.55
N SER A 279 3.63 -2.23 -16.58
CA SER A 279 3.87 -3.67 -16.69
C SER A 279 2.53 -4.43 -16.67
N ASP A 280 2.49 -5.62 -17.29
CA ASP A 280 1.35 -6.55 -17.23
C ASP A 280 1.12 -7.13 -15.83
N SER A 281 1.45 -6.36 -14.78
CA SER A 281 1.24 -6.77 -13.41
C SER A 281 -0.24 -7.07 -13.19
N THR A 282 -0.52 -8.33 -12.91
CA THR A 282 -1.89 -8.86 -12.83
C THR A 282 -2.70 -8.26 -11.70
N TRP A 283 -2.05 -7.60 -10.74
CA TRP A 283 -2.68 -7.02 -9.56
C TRP A 283 -3.16 -5.57 -9.72
N MET A 284 -2.69 -4.86 -10.77
CA MET A 284 -3.08 -3.47 -10.98
C MET A 284 -4.54 -3.36 -11.41
N PRO A 285 -5.37 -2.52 -10.76
CA PRO A 285 -6.77 -2.35 -11.15
C PRO A 285 -6.90 -1.90 -12.61
N LYS A 286 -7.97 -2.33 -13.27
CA LYS A 286 -8.23 -1.99 -14.69
C LYS A 286 -8.17 -0.48 -14.97
N ALA A 287 -8.65 0.34 -14.03
CA ALA A 287 -8.64 1.80 -14.16
C ALA A 287 -7.23 2.39 -14.36
N PHE A 288 -6.17 1.72 -13.87
CA PHE A 288 -4.77 2.15 -14.09
C PHE A 288 -4.18 1.66 -15.43
N LYS A 289 -4.77 0.61 -16.02
CA LYS A 289 -4.38 0.12 -17.35
C LYS A 289 -5.05 0.91 -18.48
N GLN A 290 -6.10 1.68 -18.16
CA GLN A 290 -6.79 2.54 -19.11
C GLN A 290 -6.09 3.91 -19.22
N ASP A 291 -6.19 4.51 -20.41
CA ASP A 291 -5.67 5.86 -20.65
C ASP A 291 -6.38 6.87 -19.73
N PRO A 292 -5.64 7.74 -18.99
CA PRO A 292 -6.24 8.78 -18.17
C PRO A 292 -7.15 9.75 -18.93
N PHE A 293 -7.05 9.78 -20.25
CA PHE A 293 -7.90 10.59 -21.14
C PHE A 293 -9.08 9.81 -21.75
N ASP A 294 -9.36 8.58 -21.25
CA ASP A 294 -10.53 7.82 -21.66
C ASP A 294 -11.80 8.35 -20.98
N SER A 295 -12.79 8.69 -21.82
CA SER A 295 -14.09 9.21 -21.35
C SER A 295 -14.88 8.22 -20.46
N GLU A 296 -14.64 6.93 -20.59
CA GLU A 296 -15.31 5.93 -19.78
C GLU A 296 -14.88 6.04 -18.31
N LEU A 297 -13.64 6.45 -18.05
CA LEU A 297 -13.15 6.67 -16.68
C LEU A 297 -13.90 7.80 -15.97
N LEU A 298 -14.29 8.88 -16.66
CA LEU A 298 -15.09 9.94 -16.07
C LEU A 298 -16.41 9.42 -15.52
N LYS A 299 -17.06 8.49 -16.26
CA LYS A 299 -18.30 7.84 -15.80
C LYS A 299 -18.02 6.91 -14.60
N HIS A 300 -16.92 6.17 -14.65
CA HIS A 300 -16.51 5.27 -13.57
C HIS A 300 -16.34 6.02 -12.24
N TYR A 301 -15.75 7.21 -12.27
CA TYR A 301 -15.56 8.06 -11.08
C TYR A 301 -16.74 9.01 -10.79
N GLY A 302 -17.85 8.90 -11.54
CA GLY A 302 -19.04 9.73 -11.36
C GLY A 302 -18.80 11.22 -11.65
N ILE A 303 -17.79 11.53 -12.47
CA ILE A 303 -17.45 12.90 -12.87
C ILE A 303 -18.42 13.32 -13.97
N ARG A 304 -19.22 14.35 -13.69
CA ARG A 304 -20.15 14.90 -14.68
C ARG A 304 -19.42 15.87 -15.60
N THR A 305 -19.46 15.61 -16.89
CA THR A 305 -19.03 16.59 -17.91
C THR A 305 -20.06 17.71 -17.97
N GLY A 306 -19.61 18.95 -18.02
CA GLY A 306 -20.48 20.11 -18.11
C GLY A 306 -21.38 20.02 -19.34
N THR A 307 -22.59 20.60 -19.28
CA THR A 307 -23.63 20.56 -20.30
C THR A 307 -23.26 21.27 -21.63
N GLY A 308 -22.01 21.73 -21.81
CA GLY A 308 -21.50 22.35 -23.01
C GLY A 308 -20.90 21.40 -24.07
N ALA A 309 -20.78 20.10 -23.77
CA ALA A 309 -20.05 19.13 -24.60
C ALA A 309 -20.95 18.39 -25.61
N THR A 310 -22.07 18.97 -26.09
CA THR A 310 -22.96 18.28 -27.02
C THR A 310 -22.67 18.57 -28.50
N ALA A 311 -21.61 19.32 -28.82
CA ALA A 311 -21.31 19.64 -30.23
C ALA A 311 -19.81 19.43 -30.54
N GLY A 312 -19.35 18.22 -30.53
CA GLY A 312 -18.01 17.90 -30.98
C GLY A 312 -17.31 16.86 -30.19
N ALA A 313 -17.64 15.60 -30.40
CA ALA A 313 -17.11 14.42 -29.73
C ALA A 313 -15.59 14.19 -29.92
N LEU A 314 -14.82 15.17 -30.31
CA LEU A 314 -13.36 15.09 -30.54
C LEU A 314 -12.54 16.17 -29.81
N ILE A 315 -13.17 17.18 -29.18
CA ILE A 315 -12.44 18.32 -28.57
C ILE A 315 -12.57 18.34 -27.02
N GLY A 316 -13.33 17.46 -26.43
CA GLY A 316 -13.80 17.57 -25.04
C GLY A 316 -13.11 16.69 -24.01
N LEU A 317 -12.01 16.05 -24.30
CA LEU A 317 -11.37 15.14 -23.33
C LEU A 317 -9.95 15.58 -23.05
N GLY A 318 -9.84 16.37 -22.00
CA GLY A 318 -8.56 16.66 -21.39
C GLY A 318 -8.09 18.11 -21.43
N LEU A 319 -8.62 18.98 -22.30
CA LEU A 319 -8.06 20.33 -22.44
C LEU A 319 -9.13 21.38 -22.80
N ASP A 320 -9.15 22.46 -22.04
CA ASP A 320 -9.98 23.65 -22.30
C ASP A 320 -9.25 24.62 -23.20
N ILE A 321 -9.99 25.15 -24.17
CA ILE A 321 -9.55 26.32 -24.95
C ILE A 321 -10.04 27.56 -24.22
N ALA A 322 -9.13 28.39 -23.72
CA ALA A 322 -9.48 29.65 -23.09
C ALA A 322 -9.95 30.65 -24.17
N THR A 323 -11.24 30.62 -24.50
CA THR A 323 -11.84 31.62 -25.36
C THR A 323 -12.42 32.74 -24.53
N LEU A 324 -11.78 33.90 -24.52
CA LEU A 324 -12.35 35.14 -24.03
C LEU A 324 -13.44 35.64 -25.00
N GLY A 325 -14.70 35.31 -24.63
CA GLY A 325 -15.90 36.01 -25.07
C GLY A 325 -15.96 36.44 -26.55
N GLY A 326 -16.33 35.52 -27.42
CA GLY A 326 -16.57 35.84 -28.83
C GLY A 326 -17.25 34.75 -29.59
N SER A 327 -18.35 34.18 -29.06
CA SER A 327 -19.28 33.43 -29.92
C SER A 327 -20.26 34.41 -30.57
N LEU A 328 -19.95 34.87 -31.72
CA LEU A 328 -20.94 35.37 -32.63
C LEU A 328 -21.60 34.14 -33.30
N GLY A 329 -22.74 33.75 -32.77
CA GLY A 329 -23.70 32.94 -33.52
C GLY A 329 -24.05 31.60 -32.87
N LEU A 330 -25.25 31.59 -32.27
CA LEU A 330 -26.11 30.46 -31.91
C LEU A 330 -25.88 29.77 -30.55
N GLY A 331 -26.50 30.32 -29.53
CA GLY A 331 -27.22 29.51 -28.55
C GLY A 331 -26.52 29.19 -27.24
N THR A 332 -25.95 30.18 -26.52
CA THR A 332 -25.86 30.09 -25.07
C THR A 332 -25.87 31.51 -24.46
N ALA A 333 -26.97 32.17 -24.57
CA ALA A 333 -27.35 33.16 -23.56
C ALA A 333 -27.80 32.38 -22.34
N ILE A 334 -27.27 32.77 -21.15
CA ILE A 334 -27.60 32.31 -19.81
C ILE A 334 -26.65 31.21 -19.31
N GLY A 335 -25.60 31.63 -18.61
CA GLY A 335 -24.75 30.76 -17.79
C GLY A 335 -23.37 31.31 -17.42
N GLY A 336 -22.99 32.46 -17.88
CA GLY A 336 -21.64 32.98 -17.75
C GLY A 336 -21.44 33.97 -16.61
N LEU A 337 -21.84 33.71 -15.37
CA LEU A 337 -21.58 34.69 -14.29
C LEU A 337 -21.19 34.09 -12.92
N LEU A 338 -21.02 32.80 -12.77
CA LEU A 338 -20.58 32.24 -11.48
C LEU A 338 -19.55 31.14 -11.70
N GLY A 339 -18.29 31.46 -11.91
CA GLY A 339 -17.19 30.51 -11.92
C GLY A 339 -16.05 30.80 -12.90
N GLY A 340 -16.09 31.94 -13.60
CA GLY A 340 -15.04 32.31 -14.54
C GLY A 340 -13.73 32.58 -13.79
N ILE A 341 -12.68 31.84 -14.15
CA ILE A 341 -11.30 32.24 -13.89
C ILE A 341 -11.17 33.64 -14.50
N LEU A 342 -10.76 34.64 -13.68
CA LEU A 342 -10.41 35.94 -14.23
C LEU A 342 -9.30 35.73 -15.28
N PRO A 343 -9.48 36.17 -16.52
CA PRO A 343 -8.48 35.98 -17.57
C PRO A 343 -7.15 36.56 -17.07
N ASN A 344 -6.09 35.78 -17.20
CA ASN A 344 -4.74 36.24 -16.93
C ASN A 344 -4.42 37.38 -17.92
N ALA A 345 -3.64 38.37 -17.53
CA ALA A 345 -3.21 39.43 -18.44
C ALA A 345 -2.51 38.87 -19.68
N GLN A 346 -1.93 37.68 -19.61
CA GLN A 346 -1.28 36.97 -20.72
C GLN A 346 -2.32 36.44 -21.73
N ASP A 347 -3.44 35.88 -21.27
CA ASP A 347 -4.50 35.35 -22.12
C ASP A 347 -5.15 36.47 -22.94
N ILE A 348 -5.22 37.69 -22.37
CA ILE A 348 -5.70 38.89 -23.10
C ILE A 348 -4.70 39.30 -24.18
N THR A 349 -3.39 39.26 -23.89
CA THR A 349 -2.33 39.60 -24.83
C THR A 349 -2.25 38.58 -25.96
N ASP A 350 -2.40 37.29 -25.65
CA ASP A 350 -2.35 36.19 -26.63
C ASP A 350 -3.52 36.30 -27.63
N LYS A 351 -4.72 36.65 -27.17
CA LYS A 351 -5.87 36.91 -28.05
C LYS A 351 -5.69 38.10 -29.00
N ILE A 352 -5.06 39.19 -28.52
CA ILE A 352 -4.72 40.33 -29.38
C ILE A 352 -3.73 39.92 -30.47
N ASN A 353 -2.91 38.90 -30.23
CA ASN A 353 -1.92 38.36 -31.15
C ASN A 353 -2.45 37.19 -32.02
N GLY A 354 -3.75 36.86 -31.97
CA GLY A 354 -4.32 35.74 -32.73
C GLY A 354 -3.85 34.38 -32.27
N ARG A 355 -3.59 34.21 -30.95
CA ARG A 355 -3.20 32.94 -30.31
C ARG A 355 -4.27 32.44 -29.35
N GLN A 356 -4.34 31.13 -29.21
CA GLN A 356 -5.18 30.45 -28.24
C GLN A 356 -4.29 29.64 -27.27
N THR A 357 -4.65 29.63 -26.00
CA THR A 357 -3.92 28.85 -24.99
C THR A 357 -4.75 27.62 -24.61
N LEU A 358 -4.13 26.45 -24.67
CA LEU A 358 -4.72 25.18 -24.29
C LEU A 358 -4.34 24.87 -22.82
N HIS A 359 -5.30 24.42 -22.03
CA HIS A 359 -5.14 24.07 -20.60
C HIS A 359 -5.75 22.70 -20.30
N THR A 360 -5.25 22.01 -19.28
CA THR A 360 -5.92 20.81 -18.73
C THR A 360 -7.28 21.22 -18.14
N ASP A 361 -8.35 20.56 -18.56
CA ASP A 361 -9.70 20.85 -18.08
C ASP A 361 -9.94 20.39 -16.62
N PRO A 362 -10.94 20.98 -15.92
CA PRO A 362 -11.26 20.64 -14.55
C PRO A 362 -11.68 19.20 -14.34
N GLU A 363 -12.37 18.60 -15.30
CA GLU A 363 -12.83 17.22 -15.28
C GLU A 363 -11.65 16.25 -15.29
N THR A 364 -10.68 16.48 -16.17
CA THR A 364 -9.44 15.70 -16.25
C THR A 364 -8.59 15.86 -15.00
N LEU A 365 -8.42 17.07 -14.47
CA LEU A 365 -7.70 17.27 -13.19
C LEU A 365 -8.36 16.53 -12.03
N THR A 366 -9.69 16.48 -12.02
CA THR A 366 -10.46 15.75 -11.02
C THR A 366 -10.29 14.25 -11.18
N LEU A 367 -10.29 13.75 -12.42
CA LEU A 367 -10.05 12.35 -12.75
C LEU A 367 -8.64 11.91 -12.34
N LEU A 368 -7.62 12.67 -12.69
CA LEU A 368 -6.24 12.41 -12.31
C LEU A 368 -6.12 12.32 -10.79
N ALA A 369 -6.73 13.26 -10.05
CA ALA A 369 -6.72 13.22 -8.58
C ALA A 369 -7.42 11.97 -8.02
N ALA A 370 -8.56 11.56 -8.57
CA ALA A 370 -9.28 10.37 -8.14
C ALA A 370 -8.45 9.10 -8.37
N ARG A 371 -7.85 8.96 -9.54
CA ARG A 371 -6.98 7.83 -9.90
C ARG A 371 -5.81 7.70 -8.92
N GLU A 372 -5.10 8.78 -8.68
CA GLU A 372 -3.90 8.74 -7.85
C GLU A 372 -4.20 8.52 -6.36
N LEU A 373 -5.35 8.99 -5.87
CA LEU A 373 -5.84 8.64 -4.55
C LEU A 373 -6.25 7.17 -4.44
N ASP A 374 -6.78 6.57 -5.50
CA ASP A 374 -7.05 5.14 -5.56
C ASP A 374 -5.75 4.32 -5.57
N LEU A 375 -4.73 4.74 -6.35
CA LEU A 375 -3.42 4.11 -6.31
C LEU A 375 -2.82 4.16 -4.91
N LEU A 376 -2.84 5.33 -4.27
CA LEU A 376 -2.36 5.50 -2.91
C LEU A 376 -3.07 4.55 -1.94
N HIS A 377 -4.39 4.41 -2.06
CA HIS A 377 -5.14 3.49 -1.23
C HIS A 377 -4.73 2.03 -1.45
N VAL A 378 -4.56 1.62 -2.71
CA VAL A 378 -4.07 0.27 -3.03
C VAL A 378 -2.71 0.02 -2.39
N LEU A 379 -1.77 0.96 -2.52
CA LEU A 379 -0.44 0.84 -1.92
C LEU A 379 -0.49 0.79 -0.38
N GLN A 380 -1.45 1.46 0.24
CA GLN A 380 -1.65 1.46 1.69
C GLN A 380 -2.34 0.22 2.23
N THR A 381 -3.14 -0.47 1.42
CA THR A 381 -3.96 -1.63 1.85
C THR A 381 -3.48 -2.95 1.27
N ARG A 382 -2.46 -2.94 0.42
CA ARG A 382 -1.85 -4.14 -0.16
C ARG A 382 -0.72 -4.66 0.71
N GLY A 383 -0.77 -5.94 1.08
CA GLY A 383 0.38 -6.62 1.69
C GLY A 383 1.51 -6.87 0.68
N HIS A 384 2.76 -6.76 1.11
CA HIS A 384 3.95 -6.94 0.25
C HIS A 384 4.11 -8.37 -0.29
N ALA A 385 3.37 -9.33 0.24
CA ALA A 385 3.33 -10.71 -0.24
C ALA A 385 2.10 -11.02 -1.11
N ALA A 386 1.20 -10.06 -1.33
CA ALA A 386 -0.05 -10.29 -2.06
C ALA A 386 0.22 -10.52 -3.56
N GLN A 387 -0.29 -11.64 -4.09
CA GLN A 387 -0.24 -12.01 -5.52
C GLN A 387 -1.56 -11.76 -6.25
N SER A 388 -2.65 -11.47 -5.52
CA SER A 388 -4.00 -11.31 -6.07
C SER A 388 -4.37 -9.85 -6.30
N HIS A 389 -5.39 -9.64 -7.15
CA HIS A 389 -6.02 -8.34 -7.36
C HIS A 389 -6.72 -7.86 -6.08
N ILE A 390 -6.60 -6.57 -5.80
CA ILE A 390 -7.50 -5.88 -4.87
C ILE A 390 -8.66 -5.32 -5.70
N GLU A 391 -9.88 -5.76 -5.40
CA GLU A 391 -11.08 -5.12 -5.96
C GLU A 391 -11.24 -3.74 -5.30
N LEU A 392 -11.08 -2.70 -6.09
CA LEU A 392 -11.40 -1.34 -5.65
C LEU A 392 -12.92 -1.22 -5.55
N LYS A 393 -13.43 -0.86 -4.37
CA LYS A 393 -14.78 -0.34 -4.25
C LYS A 393 -14.84 0.99 -5.00
N GLU A 394 -15.93 1.22 -5.74
CA GLU A 394 -16.18 2.49 -6.43
C GLU A 394 -15.93 3.68 -5.48
N ARG A 395 -14.95 4.48 -5.79
CA ARG A 395 -14.66 5.71 -5.05
C ARG A 395 -15.21 6.90 -5.82
N LYS A 396 -15.73 7.85 -5.07
CA LYS A 396 -16.18 9.13 -5.62
C LYS A 396 -14.97 10.02 -5.86
N ALA A 397 -15.06 10.88 -6.88
CA ALA A 397 -14.10 11.93 -7.10
C ALA A 397 -13.90 12.78 -5.83
N PRO A 398 -12.65 13.24 -5.55
CA PRO A 398 -12.33 13.93 -4.29
C PRO A 398 -13.01 15.29 -4.13
N TRP A 399 -13.47 15.85 -5.24
CA TRP A 399 -14.26 17.11 -5.30
C TRP A 399 -15.17 17.13 -6.53
N ASN A 400 -16.03 18.14 -6.61
CA ASN A 400 -16.81 18.39 -7.80
C ASN A 400 -15.95 19.13 -8.85
N ALA A 401 -15.85 18.60 -10.07
CA ALA A 401 -15.08 19.18 -11.15
C ALA A 401 -15.46 20.66 -11.44
N ALA A 402 -16.73 21.03 -11.30
CA ALA A 402 -17.17 22.41 -11.43
C ALA A 402 -16.66 23.35 -10.31
N LYS A 403 -16.07 22.81 -9.24
CA LYS A 403 -15.54 23.54 -8.08
C LYS A 403 -14.16 23.01 -7.69
N LEU A 404 -13.19 23.16 -8.61
CA LEU A 404 -11.80 22.81 -8.32
C LEU A 404 -11.29 23.49 -7.04
N PRO A 405 -10.40 22.86 -6.28
CA PRO A 405 -9.62 23.51 -5.23
C PRO A 405 -8.99 24.81 -5.74
N SER A 406 -8.97 25.83 -4.89
CA SER A 406 -8.40 27.14 -5.21
C SER A 406 -6.94 27.06 -5.65
N GLU A 407 -6.20 26.07 -5.16
CA GLU A 407 -4.81 25.79 -5.50
C GLU A 407 -4.68 25.40 -6.99
N LEU A 408 -5.55 24.52 -7.48
CA LEU A 408 -5.57 24.12 -8.90
C LEU A 408 -6.01 25.26 -9.82
N ASN A 409 -7.03 26.05 -9.40
CA ASN A 409 -7.42 27.23 -10.15
C ASN A 409 -6.28 28.26 -10.24
N LYS A 410 -5.53 28.45 -9.13
CA LYS A 410 -4.35 29.32 -9.14
C LYS A 410 -3.24 28.80 -10.05
N ALA A 411 -3.03 27.47 -10.05
CA ALA A 411 -2.04 26.82 -10.92
C ALA A 411 -2.38 27.01 -12.41
N ARG A 412 -3.66 26.84 -12.80
CA ARG A 412 -4.13 27.09 -14.18
C ARG A 412 -3.88 28.52 -14.64
N SER A 413 -3.84 29.48 -13.73
CA SER A 413 -3.51 30.88 -14.02
C SER A 413 -2.01 31.18 -13.96
N ASN A 414 -1.16 30.19 -13.69
CA ASN A 414 0.27 30.41 -13.45
C ASN A 414 1.17 29.40 -14.16
N ARG A 415 1.31 29.58 -15.49
CA ARG A 415 2.07 28.70 -16.37
C ARG A 415 3.52 28.43 -15.91
N LYS A 416 4.11 29.35 -15.10
CA LYS A 416 5.46 29.20 -14.56
C LYS A 416 5.58 28.10 -13.51
N TRP A 417 4.47 27.53 -13.04
CA TRP A 417 4.45 26.46 -12.06
C TRP A 417 4.59 25.08 -12.67
N SER A 418 4.39 24.92 -14.00
CA SER A 418 4.59 23.63 -14.64
C SER A 418 6.05 23.40 -15.02
N SER A 419 6.53 22.20 -14.72
CA SER A 419 7.86 21.72 -15.15
C SER A 419 7.92 21.43 -16.65
N LEU A 420 6.77 21.24 -17.28
CA LEU A 420 6.62 21.00 -18.71
C LEU A 420 6.68 22.28 -19.55
N ASN A 421 6.55 23.44 -18.92
CA ASN A 421 6.72 24.73 -19.57
C ASN A 421 8.17 25.22 -19.43
N THR A 422 8.72 25.86 -20.44
CA THR A 422 10.07 26.42 -20.41
C THR A 422 10.21 27.52 -19.36
N HIS A 423 11.18 27.40 -18.44
CA HIS A 423 11.60 28.34 -17.39
C HIS A 423 10.71 28.47 -16.16
N GLN A 424 11.19 27.88 -15.06
CA GLN A 424 10.69 28.13 -13.71
C GLN A 424 11.66 29.03 -12.94
N PRO A 425 11.35 30.33 -12.71
CA PRO A 425 12.13 31.19 -11.80
C PRO A 425 12.09 30.65 -10.36
N GLU A 426 13.17 30.82 -9.59
CA GLU A 426 13.31 30.31 -8.22
C GLU A 426 12.20 30.85 -7.28
N ALA A 427 11.84 32.12 -7.42
CA ALA A 427 10.75 32.74 -6.65
C ALA A 427 9.40 32.03 -6.91
N SER A 428 9.16 31.54 -8.11
CA SER A 428 7.94 30.81 -8.50
C SER A 428 7.89 29.43 -7.85
N ARG A 429 9.05 28.77 -7.63
CA ARG A 429 9.13 27.47 -6.95
C ARG A 429 8.72 27.56 -5.49
N ASN A 430 9.15 28.59 -4.79
CA ASN A 430 8.82 28.78 -3.37
C ASN A 430 7.32 29.06 -3.16
N GLU A 431 6.72 29.91 -4.03
CA GLU A 431 5.28 30.13 -4.02
C GLU A 431 4.52 28.82 -4.29
N ARG A 432 4.88 28.10 -5.35
CA ARG A 432 4.26 26.82 -5.72
C ARG A 432 4.33 25.79 -4.58
N ALA A 433 5.47 25.69 -3.88
CA ALA A 433 5.64 24.76 -2.76
C ALA A 433 4.62 24.96 -1.63
N ALA A 434 4.22 26.21 -1.33
CA ALA A 434 3.17 26.52 -0.35
C ALA A 434 1.79 25.99 -0.83
N TYR A 435 1.49 26.11 -2.11
CA TYR A 435 0.24 25.58 -2.67
C TYR A 435 0.24 24.04 -2.73
N VAL A 436 1.36 23.39 -3.02
CA VAL A 436 1.52 21.94 -2.88
C VAL A 436 1.18 21.50 -1.46
N ALA A 437 1.76 22.15 -0.45
CA ALA A 437 1.52 21.81 0.95
C ALA A 437 0.05 22.04 1.38
N THR A 438 -0.64 23.02 0.78
CA THR A 438 -2.05 23.26 1.07
C THR A 438 -2.97 22.25 0.38
N LEU A 439 -2.72 21.98 -0.90
CA LEU A 439 -3.48 20.99 -1.66
C LEU A 439 -3.32 19.58 -1.08
N SER A 440 -2.11 19.18 -0.69
CA SER A 440 -1.86 17.86 -0.10
C SER A 440 -2.70 17.59 1.16
N LYS A 441 -3.00 18.62 1.96
CA LYS A 441 -3.90 18.51 3.12
C LYS A 441 -5.35 18.28 2.73
N LYS A 442 -5.80 18.87 1.61
CA LYS A 442 -7.16 18.69 1.07
C LYS A 442 -7.39 17.30 0.44
N LEU A 443 -6.31 16.62 0.06
CA LEU A 443 -6.35 15.25 -0.43
C LEU A 443 -6.56 14.20 0.69
N LYS A 444 -6.63 14.60 1.95
CA LYS A 444 -6.84 13.73 3.13
C LYS A 444 -8.31 13.35 3.39
N ALA A 445 -9.23 13.66 2.51
CA ALA A 445 -10.66 13.42 2.71
C ALA A 445 -11.05 11.94 2.63
#